data_6d6089bdc1b20e2294df587e95f9a8e1
#
_entry.id   6d6089bdc1b20e2294df587e95f9a8e1
#
_cell.length_a   1.000
_cell.length_b   1.000
_cell.length_c   1.000
_cell.angle_alpha   90.00
_cell.angle_beta   90.00
_cell.angle_gamma   90.00
#
_symmetry.space_group_name_H-M   'P 1'
#
loop_
_entity.id
_entity.type
_entity.pdbx_description
1 polymer ?
#
loop_
_entity_poly.entity_id
_entity_poly.type
_entity_poly.pdbx_seq_one_letter_code
_entity_poly.pdbx_strand_id
1 'polypeptide(L)'
;MQASTADPYDVLGVPASATLAQIKLAFRKKASSFHPDRNPDPSAAAHFRQAQHAYETLSDADRRKEWDQRRQKHLLDDSRAAARSIFQSYLEGIA
;
A
#
# COMPACT_ATOMS: atom_id res chain seq x y z
N MET A 1 -9.14 -2.38 -12.91
CA MET A 1 -8.95 -2.57 -12.45
C MET A 1 -8.29 -2.59 -11.51
N GLN A 2 -7.77 -2.65 -11.32
CA GLN A 2 -7.10 -2.74 -10.51
C GLN A 2 -7.36 -2.16 -9.25
N ALA A 3 -8.32 -1.74 -8.93
CA ALA A 3 -8.81 -1.29 -7.67
C ALA A 3 -8.56 -2.29 -6.57
N SER A 4 -8.49 -3.54 -6.96
CA SER A 4 -8.22 -4.61 -6.01
C SER A 4 -6.83 -4.51 -5.38
N THR A 5 -5.99 -3.62 -5.91
CA THR A 5 -4.63 -3.45 -5.41
C THR A 5 -4.47 -2.16 -4.63
N ALA A 6 -5.45 -1.86 -3.77
CA ALA A 6 -5.36 -0.70 -2.91
C ALA A 6 -4.09 -0.77 -2.08
N ASP A 7 -3.35 0.33 -2.06
CA ASP A 7 -2.11 0.44 -1.31
C ASP A 7 -2.44 0.46 0.20
N PRO A 8 -1.95 -0.52 0.97
CA PRO A 8 -2.26 -0.56 2.40
C PRO A 8 -1.80 0.68 3.16
N TYR A 9 -0.74 1.33 2.72
CA TYR A 9 -0.32 2.58 3.34
C TYR A 9 -1.36 3.67 3.10
N ASP A 10 -1.90 3.73 1.89
CA ASP A 10 -2.96 4.70 1.57
C ASP A 10 -4.24 4.38 2.32
N VAL A 11 -4.59 3.11 2.44
CA VAL A 11 -5.78 2.70 3.17
C VAL A 11 -5.72 3.16 4.61
N LEU A 12 -4.56 3.05 5.24
CA LEU A 12 -4.38 3.50 6.63
C LEU A 12 -4.03 4.97 6.74
N GLY A 13 -3.68 5.62 5.63
CA GLY A 13 -3.33 7.04 5.64
C GLY A 13 -1.97 7.31 6.25
N VAL A 14 -1.01 6.41 6.03
CA VAL A 14 0.35 6.56 6.55
C VAL A 14 1.35 6.51 5.41
N PRO A 15 2.54 7.09 5.59
CA PRO A 15 3.59 6.99 4.58
C PRO A 15 4.20 5.60 4.56
N ALA A 16 4.86 5.25 3.46
CA ALA A 16 5.53 3.97 3.33
C ALA A 16 6.67 3.79 4.35
N SER A 17 7.15 4.88 4.91
CA SER A 17 8.18 4.87 5.93
C SER A 17 7.61 4.75 7.35
N ALA A 18 6.30 4.58 7.49
CA ALA A 18 5.67 4.55 8.81
C ALA A 18 6.22 3.43 9.69
N THR A 19 6.37 3.73 10.97
CA THR A 19 6.76 2.71 11.95
C THR A 19 5.57 1.81 12.27
N LEU A 20 5.85 0.66 12.87
CA LEU A 20 4.78 -0.24 13.29
C LEU A 20 3.83 0.45 14.26
N ALA A 21 4.36 1.28 15.16
CA ALA A 21 3.52 2.03 16.10
C ALA A 21 2.58 2.98 15.37
N GLN A 22 3.06 3.65 14.35
CA GLN A 22 2.24 4.54 13.53
C GLN A 22 1.16 3.78 12.77
N ILE A 23 1.53 2.62 12.26
CA ILE A 23 0.58 1.75 11.55
C ILE A 23 -0.52 1.27 12.49
N LYS A 24 -0.16 0.86 13.70
CA LYS A 24 -1.13 0.44 14.70
C LYS A 24 -2.10 1.56 15.06
N LEU A 25 -1.56 2.75 15.28
CA LEU A 25 -2.39 3.89 15.64
C LEU A 25 -3.34 4.24 14.51
N ALA A 26 -2.85 4.25 13.27
CA ALA A 26 -3.67 4.55 12.11
C ALA A 26 -4.78 3.51 11.95
N PHE A 27 -4.47 2.23 12.15
CA PHE A 27 -5.48 1.19 12.08
C PHE A 27 -6.56 1.38 13.14
N ARG A 28 -6.16 1.69 14.37
CA ARG A 28 -7.12 1.91 15.45
C ARG A 28 -8.09 3.04 15.13
N LYS A 29 -7.57 4.12 14.54
CA LYS A 29 -8.41 5.24 14.14
C LYS A 29 -9.40 4.84 13.06
N LYS A 30 -8.94 4.12 12.05
CA LYS A 30 -9.82 3.67 10.98
C LYS A 30 -10.85 2.66 11.49
N ALA A 31 -10.41 1.73 12.31
CA ALA A 31 -11.30 0.72 12.87
C ALA A 31 -12.39 1.36 13.71
N SER A 32 -12.05 2.38 14.48
CA SER A 32 -13.03 3.09 15.30
C SER A 32 -14.03 3.85 14.41
N SER A 33 -13.55 4.50 13.36
CA SER A 33 -14.40 5.30 12.47
C SER A 33 -15.39 4.45 11.67
N PHE A 34 -14.98 3.26 11.27
CA PHE A 34 -15.78 2.42 10.39
C PHE A 34 -16.36 1.19 11.07
N HIS A 35 -16.26 1.10 12.40
CA HIS A 35 -16.81 -0.04 13.11
C HIS A 35 -18.33 -0.09 12.95
N PRO A 36 -18.90 -1.28 12.64
CA PRO A 36 -20.33 -1.39 12.39
C PRO A 36 -21.21 -0.90 13.53
N ASP A 37 -20.74 -1.02 14.78
CA ASP A 37 -21.49 -0.57 15.94
C ASP A 37 -21.58 0.95 16.02
N ARG A 38 -20.63 1.66 15.41
CA ARG A 38 -20.58 3.12 15.47
C ARG A 38 -21.04 3.76 14.17
N ASN A 39 -20.91 3.06 13.08
CA ASN A 39 -21.19 3.61 11.76
C ASN A 39 -22.16 2.71 11.03
N PRO A 40 -23.42 3.10 10.91
CA PRO A 40 -24.45 2.27 10.27
C PRO A 40 -24.38 2.31 8.74
N ASP A 41 -23.50 3.11 8.17
CA ASP A 41 -23.35 3.21 6.74
C ASP A 41 -22.94 1.84 6.18
N PRO A 42 -23.66 1.32 5.17
CA PRO A 42 -23.30 0.04 4.58
C PRO A 42 -21.86 -0.02 4.04
N SER A 43 -21.30 1.11 3.60
CA SER A 43 -19.94 1.16 3.11
C SER A 43 -18.91 1.06 4.24
N ALA A 44 -19.32 1.30 5.49
CA ALA A 44 -18.40 1.25 6.62
C ALA A 44 -17.80 -0.13 6.80
N ALA A 45 -18.59 -1.18 6.59
CA ALA A 45 -18.09 -2.55 6.72
C ALA A 45 -16.99 -2.84 5.71
N ALA A 46 -17.13 -2.34 4.49
CA ALA A 46 -16.10 -2.53 3.47
C ALA A 46 -14.82 -1.79 3.84
N HIS A 47 -14.96 -0.55 4.32
CA HIS A 47 -13.80 0.23 4.75
C HIS A 47 -13.11 -0.41 5.96
N PHE A 48 -13.89 -0.95 6.88
CA PHE A 48 -13.33 -1.65 8.03
C PHE A 48 -12.50 -2.84 7.59
N ARG A 49 -13.03 -3.65 6.66
CA ARG A 49 -12.30 -4.81 6.16
C ARG A 49 -11.04 -4.42 5.40
N GLN A 50 -11.10 -3.32 4.63
CA GLN A 50 -9.91 -2.83 3.95
C GLN A 50 -8.83 -2.42 4.95
N ALA A 51 -9.22 -1.70 6.00
CA ALA A 51 -8.27 -1.31 7.03
C ALA A 51 -7.68 -2.52 7.75
N GLN A 52 -8.51 -3.51 8.03
CA GLN A 52 -8.09 -4.76 8.65
C GLN A 52 -7.06 -5.49 7.80
N HIS A 53 -7.36 -5.62 6.52
CA HIS A 53 -6.46 -6.28 5.57
C HIS A 53 -5.14 -5.51 5.44
N ALA A 54 -5.22 -4.18 5.35
CA ALA A 54 -4.03 -3.35 5.29
C ALA A 54 -3.16 -3.53 6.52
N TYR A 55 -3.79 -3.57 7.70
CA TYR A 55 -3.06 -3.76 8.93
C TYR A 55 -2.40 -5.14 8.99
N GLU A 56 -3.10 -6.18 8.56
CA GLU A 56 -2.53 -7.53 8.51
C GLU A 56 -1.29 -7.58 7.63
N THR A 57 -1.34 -6.87 6.51
CA THR A 57 -0.21 -6.81 5.59
C THR A 57 0.97 -6.06 6.19
N LEU A 58 0.71 -4.93 6.84
CA LEU A 58 1.77 -4.04 7.29
C LEU A 58 2.29 -4.35 8.70
N SER A 59 1.51 -5.08 9.50
CA SER A 59 1.93 -5.41 10.86
C SER A 59 2.85 -6.63 10.92
N ASP A 60 2.84 -7.44 9.87
CA ASP A 60 3.74 -8.59 9.75
C ASP A 60 4.95 -8.16 8.96
N ALA A 61 6.15 -8.25 9.56
CA ALA A 61 7.37 -7.78 8.93
C ALA A 61 7.63 -8.47 7.58
N ASP A 62 7.36 -9.77 7.51
CA ASP A 62 7.58 -10.51 6.27
C ASP A 62 6.58 -10.12 5.18
N ARG A 63 5.32 -9.97 5.55
CA ARG A 63 4.28 -9.57 4.60
C ARG A 63 4.51 -8.15 4.12
N ARG A 64 4.89 -7.26 5.02
CA ARG A 64 5.20 -5.88 4.66
C ARG A 64 6.36 -5.82 3.68
N LYS A 65 7.43 -6.56 3.99
CA LYS A 65 8.59 -6.63 3.12
C LYS A 65 8.23 -7.16 1.74
N GLU A 66 7.45 -8.23 1.71
CA GLU A 66 7.01 -8.84 0.46
C GLU A 66 6.15 -7.86 -0.35
N TRP A 67 5.24 -7.15 0.33
CA TRP A 67 4.39 -6.17 -0.35
C TRP A 67 5.22 -5.01 -0.90
N ASP A 68 6.18 -4.51 -0.11
CA ASP A 68 7.04 -3.42 -0.52
C ASP A 68 7.89 -3.82 -1.73
N GLN A 69 8.37 -5.04 -1.76
CA GLN A 69 9.14 -5.55 -2.88
C GLN A 69 8.28 -5.64 -4.15
N ARG A 70 7.07 -6.13 -4.02
CA ARG A 70 6.15 -6.20 -5.16
C ARG A 70 5.78 -4.82 -5.67
N ARG A 71 5.54 -3.90 -4.76
CA ARG A 71 5.23 -2.52 -5.12
C ARG A 71 6.38 -1.90 -5.90
N GLN A 72 7.60 -2.07 -5.41
CA GLN A 72 8.79 -1.55 -6.08
C GLN A 72 8.94 -2.15 -7.46
N LYS A 73 8.78 -3.47 -7.56
CA LYS A 73 8.85 -4.16 -8.83
C LYS A 73 7.78 -3.67 -9.80
N HIS A 74 6.57 -3.50 -9.30
CA HIS A 74 5.46 -3.03 -10.13
C HIS A 74 5.71 -1.62 -10.66
N LEU A 75 6.23 -0.74 -9.82
CA LEU A 75 6.57 0.61 -10.23
C LEU A 75 7.65 0.60 -11.31
N LEU A 76 8.64 -0.27 -11.15
CA LEU A 76 9.69 -0.42 -12.15
C LEU A 76 9.13 -0.96 -13.46
N ASP A 77 8.22 -1.91 -13.38
CA ASP A 77 7.60 -2.48 -14.57
C ASP A 77 6.72 -1.47 -15.30
N ASP A 78 5.96 -0.67 -14.56
CA ASP A 78 5.07 0.33 -15.13
C ASP A 78 5.84 1.41 -15.89
N SER A 79 6.99 1.79 -15.36
CA SER A 79 7.82 2.82 -15.98
C SER A 79 8.85 2.23 -16.93
N ARG A 80 8.85 0.92 -17.09
CA ARG A 80 9.91 0.24 -17.83
C ARG A 80 10.00 0.68 -19.29
N ALA A 81 8.86 0.88 -19.93
CA ALA A 81 8.87 1.27 -21.34
C ALA A 81 9.60 2.59 -21.55
N ALA A 82 9.31 3.58 -20.72
CA ALA A 82 9.97 4.88 -20.78
C ALA A 82 11.37 4.82 -20.19
N ALA A 83 11.50 4.18 -19.03
CA ALA A 83 12.77 4.11 -18.32
C ALA A 83 13.79 3.25 -19.08
N ARG A 84 13.32 2.20 -19.73
CA ARG A 84 14.19 1.33 -20.49
C ARG A 84 14.85 2.10 -21.63
N SER A 85 14.08 2.91 -22.32
CA SER A 85 14.62 3.70 -23.42
C SER A 85 15.70 4.66 -22.93
N ILE A 86 15.43 5.34 -21.84
CA ILE A 86 16.40 6.27 -21.26
C ILE A 86 17.64 5.53 -20.78
N PHE A 87 17.43 4.42 -20.12
CA PHE A 87 18.53 3.64 -19.54
C PHE A 87 19.41 3.07 -20.64
N GLN A 88 18.81 2.54 -21.70
CA GLN A 88 19.55 2.01 -22.83
C GLN A 88 20.36 3.10 -23.53
N SER A 89 19.75 4.26 -23.72
CA SER A 89 20.46 5.38 -24.32
C SER A 89 21.66 5.78 -23.48
N TYR A 90 21.50 5.74 -22.17
CA TYR A 90 22.59 6.07 -21.25
C TYR A 90 23.73 5.06 -21.38
N LEU A 91 23.40 3.78 -21.41
CA LEU A 91 24.40 2.73 -21.51
C LEU A 91 25.11 2.78 -22.86
N GLU A 92 24.39 3.02 -23.94
CA GLU A 92 24.96 3.15 -25.24
C GLU A 92 25.88 4.36 -25.34
N GLY A 93 25.49 5.43 -24.68
CA GLY A 93 26.31 6.63 -24.64
C GLY A 93 27.62 6.44 -23.92
N ILE A 94 27.66 5.51 -22.95
CA ILE A 94 28.85 5.19 -22.19
C ILE A 94 29.77 4.31 -23.03
N ALA A 95 29.16 3.42 -23.78
CA ALA A 95 29.92 2.51 -24.63
C ALA A 95 30.52 3.23 -25.83
#